data_1e8d423852f4610eaac33274d089fe9e
#
_entry.id   1e8d423852f4610eaac33274d089fe9e
#
_cell.length_a   1.000
_cell.length_b   1.000
_cell.length_c   1.000
_cell.angle_alpha   90.00
_cell.angle_beta   90.00
_cell.angle_gamma   90.00
#
_symmetry.space_group_name_H-M   'P 1'
#
loop_
_entity.id
_entity.type
_entity.pdbx_description
1 polymer ?
#
loop_
_entity_poly.entity_id
_entity_poly.type
_entity_poly.pdbx_seq_one_letter_code
_entity_poly.pdbx_strand_id
1 'polypeptide(L)'
;MTKTEDVLDLSLDSFAGADIATMDVVVAGKPSGWLWQFAGPGHPKAVDQANRTARERLHKDKLIEQAQVNGKKWVAPEQTPADVRSSNVTYVIERLVGWSAIRIDGTDFAFTEANARMLLEDPKRVGVLAQAMEFLAADSSFTKRSEAI
;
A
#
# COMPACT_ATOMS: atom_id res chain seq x y z
N MET A 1 24.52 33.67 -35.06
CA MET A 1 23.64 32.54 -34.89
C MET A 1 23.48 32.26 -33.43
N THR A 2 22.34 32.56 -32.89
CA THR A 2 22.05 32.34 -31.50
C THR A 2 21.97 30.83 -31.27
N LYS A 3 22.89 30.33 -30.46
CA LYS A 3 22.86 28.95 -30.02
C LYS A 3 21.59 28.76 -29.20
N THR A 4 20.69 27.95 -29.70
CA THR A 4 19.51 27.56 -28.93
C THR A 4 20.03 26.86 -27.71
N GLU A 5 19.86 27.44 -26.55
CA GLU A 5 20.18 26.73 -25.31
C GLU A 5 19.37 25.45 -25.28
N ASP A 6 20.03 24.36 -24.97
CA ASP A 6 19.36 23.08 -24.72
C ASP A 6 18.51 23.19 -23.45
N VAL A 7 17.29 23.66 -23.63
CA VAL A 7 16.32 23.71 -22.53
C VAL A 7 15.65 22.35 -22.45
N LEU A 8 15.75 21.75 -21.28
CA LEU A 8 15.09 20.48 -21.01
C LEU A 8 13.58 20.69 -20.97
N ASP A 9 12.88 19.94 -21.81
CA ASP A 9 11.43 19.99 -21.90
C ASP A 9 10.85 18.63 -21.46
N LEU A 10 10.14 18.63 -20.34
CA LEU A 10 9.50 17.45 -19.80
C LEU A 10 7.99 17.65 -19.74
N SER A 11 7.23 16.60 -19.99
CA SER A 11 5.79 16.64 -19.79
C SER A 11 5.46 16.47 -18.31
N LEU A 12 4.35 17.04 -17.86
CA LEU A 12 3.88 16.85 -16.50
C LEU A 12 3.62 15.36 -16.20
N ASP A 13 3.19 14.61 -17.22
CA ASP A 13 2.93 13.19 -17.07
C ASP A 13 4.21 12.39 -16.75
N SER A 14 5.38 12.91 -17.14
CA SER A 14 6.66 12.28 -16.80
C SER A 14 6.94 12.20 -15.30
N PHE A 15 6.31 13.09 -14.53
CA PHE A 15 6.46 13.14 -13.07
C PHE A 15 5.41 12.31 -12.34
N ALA A 16 4.41 11.81 -13.05
CA ALA A 16 3.37 11.00 -12.45
C ALA A 16 3.86 9.58 -12.18
N GLY A 17 3.48 9.04 -11.04
CA GLY A 17 3.66 7.62 -10.76
C GLY A 17 2.67 6.76 -11.54
N ALA A 18 2.88 5.46 -11.55
CA ALA A 18 1.93 4.52 -12.13
C ALA A 18 0.63 4.50 -11.34
N ASP A 19 -0.52 4.48 -12.03
CA ASP A 19 -1.83 4.37 -11.38
C ASP A 19 -2.02 3.01 -10.70
N ILE A 20 -1.47 1.98 -11.30
CA ILE A 20 -1.52 0.60 -10.78
C ILE A 20 -0.15 -0.02 -10.96
N ALA A 21 0.31 -0.70 -9.94
CA ALA A 21 1.53 -1.50 -9.99
C ALA A 21 1.19 -2.96 -9.68
N THR A 22 1.90 -3.87 -10.31
CA THR A 22 1.67 -5.31 -10.19
C THR A 22 2.81 -5.98 -9.44
N MET A 23 2.44 -6.77 -8.42
CA MET A 23 3.36 -7.57 -7.63
C MET A 23 3.15 -9.05 -7.94
N ASP A 24 4.23 -9.76 -8.25
CA ASP A 24 4.20 -11.22 -8.37
C ASP A 24 4.48 -11.83 -7.01
N VAL A 25 3.50 -12.55 -6.47
CA VAL A 25 3.63 -13.15 -5.14
C VAL A 25 4.68 -14.26 -5.18
N VAL A 26 5.66 -14.16 -4.30
CA VAL A 26 6.70 -15.17 -4.16
C VAL A 26 6.21 -16.29 -3.25
N VAL A 27 6.26 -17.53 -3.74
CA VAL A 27 5.89 -18.72 -2.99
C VAL A 27 7.07 -19.69 -3.05
N ALA A 28 7.47 -20.21 -1.92
CA ALA A 28 8.61 -21.12 -1.81
C ALA A 28 9.89 -20.58 -2.46
N GLY A 29 10.13 -19.29 -2.32
CA GLY A 29 11.32 -18.61 -2.84
C GLY A 29 11.29 -18.29 -4.33
N LYS A 30 10.19 -18.55 -5.02
CA LYS A 30 10.06 -18.31 -6.47
C LYS A 30 8.81 -17.50 -6.79
N PRO A 31 8.85 -16.64 -7.83
CA PRO A 31 7.64 -16.00 -8.33
C PRO A 31 6.61 -17.06 -8.70
N SER A 32 5.39 -16.88 -8.18
CA SER A 32 4.32 -17.87 -8.37
C SER A 32 3.50 -17.65 -9.64
N GLY A 33 3.59 -16.45 -10.23
CA GLY A 33 2.71 -16.02 -11.29
C GLY A 33 1.36 -15.48 -10.81
N TRP A 34 1.11 -15.47 -9.51
CA TRP A 34 -0.09 -14.84 -8.94
C TRP A 34 0.17 -13.35 -8.81
N LEU A 35 -0.53 -12.58 -9.61
CA LEU A 35 -0.28 -11.15 -9.75
C LEU A 35 -1.29 -10.35 -8.93
N TRP A 36 -0.79 -9.53 -8.03
CA TRP A 36 -1.60 -8.60 -7.23
C TRP A 36 -1.42 -7.21 -7.78
N GLN A 37 -2.52 -6.49 -7.93
CA GLN A 37 -2.51 -5.12 -8.43
C GLN A 37 -2.75 -4.15 -7.28
N PHE A 38 -1.85 -3.19 -7.12
CA PHE A 38 -1.93 -2.17 -6.08
C PHE A 38 -2.13 -0.79 -6.68
N ALA A 39 -2.91 0.02 -5.99
CA ALA A 39 -3.15 1.41 -6.34
C ALA A 39 -1.88 2.25 -6.13
N GLY A 40 -1.47 2.99 -7.15
CA GLY A 40 -0.39 3.96 -7.06
C GLY A 40 -0.82 5.22 -6.29
N PRO A 41 0.13 6.14 -5.99
CA PRO A 41 -0.13 7.30 -5.14
C PRO A 41 -1.26 8.21 -5.60
N GLY A 42 -1.47 8.33 -6.91
CA GLY A 42 -2.53 9.16 -7.49
C GLY A 42 -3.87 8.46 -7.68
N HIS A 43 -3.94 7.17 -7.41
CA HIS A 43 -5.17 6.40 -7.53
C HIS A 43 -6.15 6.79 -6.41
N PRO A 44 -7.47 6.85 -6.68
CA PRO A 44 -8.46 7.21 -5.65
C PRO A 44 -8.34 6.41 -4.36
N LYS A 45 -8.07 5.11 -4.43
CA LYS A 45 -7.88 4.28 -3.24
C LYS A 45 -6.71 4.76 -2.38
N ALA A 46 -5.61 5.14 -3.01
CA ALA A 46 -4.42 5.64 -2.30
C ALA A 46 -4.67 7.04 -1.72
N VAL A 47 -5.36 7.90 -2.47
CA VAL A 47 -5.74 9.24 -2.00
C VAL A 47 -6.67 9.13 -0.80
N ASP A 48 -7.67 8.26 -0.85
CA ASP A 48 -8.59 8.03 0.27
C ASP A 48 -7.85 7.54 1.52
N GLN A 49 -6.90 6.61 1.34
CA GLN A 49 -6.07 6.12 2.43
C GLN A 49 -5.24 7.25 3.06
N ALA A 50 -4.60 8.07 2.23
CA ALA A 50 -3.80 9.19 2.71
C ALA A 50 -4.66 10.19 3.49
N ASN A 51 -5.87 10.48 3.01
CA ASN A 51 -6.81 11.37 3.69
C ASN A 51 -7.26 10.79 5.02
N ARG A 52 -7.54 9.49 5.08
CA ARG A 52 -7.91 8.82 6.33
C ARG A 52 -6.76 8.88 7.33
N THR A 53 -5.56 8.59 6.91
CA THR A 53 -4.37 8.63 7.76
C THR A 53 -4.13 10.04 8.30
N ALA A 54 -4.32 11.06 7.46
CA ALA A 54 -4.17 12.45 7.86
C ALA A 54 -5.22 12.83 8.92
N ARG A 55 -6.47 12.40 8.74
CA ARG A 55 -7.55 12.66 9.74
C ARG A 55 -7.26 11.98 11.07
N GLU A 56 -6.76 10.75 11.04
CA GLU A 56 -6.39 10.04 12.26
C GLU A 56 -5.26 10.74 13.00
N ARG A 57 -4.28 11.25 12.27
CA ARG A 57 -3.16 12.00 12.86
C ARG A 57 -3.66 13.29 13.51
N LEU A 58 -4.52 14.04 12.83
CA LEU A 58 -5.10 15.27 13.39
C LEU A 58 -5.93 15.01 14.64
N HIS A 59 -6.69 13.92 14.64
CA HIS A 59 -7.46 13.52 15.81
C HIS A 59 -6.56 13.20 17.01
N LYS A 60 -5.49 12.44 16.76
CA LYS A 60 -4.49 12.11 17.77
C LYS A 60 -3.83 13.36 18.32
N ASP A 61 -3.45 14.31 17.46
CA ASP A 61 -2.83 15.56 17.86
C ASP A 61 -3.76 16.38 18.77
N LYS A 62 -5.06 16.40 18.45
CA LYS A 62 -6.07 17.05 19.30
C LYS A 62 -6.17 16.40 20.68
N LEU A 63 -6.11 15.07 20.74
CA LEU A 63 -6.16 14.35 22.02
C LEU A 63 -4.93 14.68 22.88
N ILE A 64 -3.76 14.75 22.26
CA ILE A 64 -2.51 15.12 22.94
C ILE A 64 -2.62 16.55 23.48
N GLU A 65 -3.10 17.49 22.67
CA GLU A 65 -3.28 18.88 23.06
C GLU A 65 -4.25 19.02 24.23
N GLN A 66 -5.40 18.34 24.18
CA GLN A 66 -6.38 18.34 25.28
C GLN A 66 -5.79 17.80 26.59
N ALA A 67 -4.98 16.73 26.48
CA ALA A 67 -4.31 16.18 27.67
C ALA A 67 -3.37 17.20 28.29
N GLN A 68 -2.58 17.91 27.45
CA GLN A 68 -1.66 18.94 27.91
C GLN A 68 -2.40 20.10 28.59
N VAL A 69 -3.50 20.58 28.00
CA VAL A 69 -4.33 21.65 28.57
C VAL A 69 -4.89 21.24 29.93
N ASN A 70 -5.25 19.97 30.08
CA ASN A 70 -5.79 19.44 31.34
C ASN A 70 -4.70 19.03 32.35
N GLY A 71 -3.42 19.30 32.04
CA GLY A 71 -2.30 18.96 32.91
C GLY A 71 -2.03 17.45 33.00
N LYS A 72 -2.53 16.68 32.04
CA LYS A 72 -2.35 15.23 31.99
C LYS A 72 -1.37 14.86 30.91
N LYS A 73 -0.61 13.79 31.17
CA LYS A 73 0.26 13.19 30.15
C LYS A 73 -0.57 12.28 29.24
N TRP A 74 -0.53 12.53 27.92
CA TRP A 74 -1.16 11.64 26.97
C TRP A 74 -0.41 10.30 26.94
N VAL A 75 -1.17 9.20 27.01
CA VAL A 75 -0.62 7.85 26.92
C VAL A 75 -1.25 7.17 25.72
N ALA A 76 -0.40 6.63 24.84
CA ALA A 76 -0.87 5.89 23.68
C ALA A 76 -1.64 4.64 24.13
N PRO A 77 -2.74 4.29 23.43
CA PRO A 77 -3.41 3.02 23.67
C PRO A 77 -2.44 1.86 23.48
N GLU A 78 -2.56 0.86 24.35
CA GLU A 78 -1.76 -0.36 24.25
C GLU A 78 -2.15 -1.12 23.00
N GLN A 79 -1.16 -1.52 22.19
CA GLN A 79 -1.38 -2.35 20.99
C GLN A 79 -0.78 -3.74 21.18
N THR A 80 -1.57 -4.75 20.89
CA THR A 80 -1.09 -6.14 20.84
C THR A 80 -0.47 -6.43 19.47
N PRO A 81 0.36 -7.49 19.34
CA PRO A 81 0.83 -7.92 18.02
C PRO A 81 -0.29 -8.21 17.03
N ALA A 82 -1.43 -8.71 17.50
CA ALA A 82 -2.61 -8.94 16.67
C ALA A 82 -3.20 -7.61 16.15
N ASP A 83 -3.22 -6.57 16.96
CA ASP A 83 -3.69 -5.24 16.57
C ASP A 83 -2.79 -4.64 15.49
N VAL A 84 -1.48 -4.78 15.63
CA VAL A 84 -0.51 -4.31 14.65
C VAL A 84 -0.70 -5.05 13.31
N ARG A 85 -0.86 -6.37 13.37
CA ARG A 85 -1.11 -7.16 12.16
C ARG A 85 -2.39 -6.75 11.47
N SER A 86 -3.48 -6.58 12.22
CA SER A 86 -4.76 -6.15 11.67
C SER A 86 -4.67 -4.78 10.99
N SER A 87 -3.93 -3.85 11.59
CA SER A 87 -3.68 -2.53 10.99
C SER A 87 -2.89 -2.62 9.69
N ASN A 88 -1.88 -3.48 9.65
CA ASN A 88 -1.08 -3.70 8.45
C ASN A 88 -1.91 -4.36 7.34
N VAL A 89 -2.76 -5.32 7.69
CA VAL A 89 -3.67 -5.96 6.75
C VAL A 89 -4.64 -4.95 6.16
N THR A 90 -5.22 -4.09 6.98
CA THR A 90 -6.11 -3.02 6.53
C THR A 90 -5.37 -2.09 5.57
N TYR A 91 -4.16 -1.70 5.90
CA TYR A 91 -3.32 -0.84 5.04
C TYR A 91 -3.12 -1.46 3.66
N VAL A 92 -2.79 -2.74 3.60
CA VAL A 92 -2.59 -3.46 2.33
C VAL A 92 -3.89 -3.54 1.54
N ILE A 93 -4.99 -3.93 2.19
CA ILE A 93 -6.29 -4.10 1.52
C ILE A 93 -6.80 -2.78 0.94
N GLU A 94 -6.59 -1.68 1.63
CA GLU A 94 -6.98 -0.36 1.12
C GLU A 94 -6.27 0.03 -0.17
N ARG A 95 -5.07 -0.50 -0.40
CA ARG A 95 -4.29 -0.24 -1.60
C ARG A 95 -4.47 -1.33 -2.67
N LEU A 96 -5.00 -2.48 -2.31
CA LEU A 96 -5.16 -3.62 -3.21
C LEU A 96 -6.37 -3.41 -4.13
N VAL A 97 -6.13 -3.41 -5.43
CA VAL A 97 -7.17 -3.24 -6.46
C VAL A 97 -7.77 -4.58 -6.86
N GLY A 98 -6.95 -5.61 -6.91
CA GLY A 98 -7.38 -6.94 -7.31
C GLY A 98 -6.19 -7.88 -7.48
N TRP A 99 -6.49 -9.10 -7.88
CA TRP A 99 -5.45 -10.07 -8.24
C TRP A 99 -5.88 -10.92 -9.43
N SER A 100 -4.91 -11.58 -10.06
CA SER A 100 -5.15 -12.49 -11.18
C SER A 100 -5.90 -13.72 -10.71
N ALA A 101 -6.61 -14.36 -11.64
CA ALA A 101 -7.35 -15.59 -11.36
C ALA A 101 -6.44 -16.65 -10.74
N ILE A 102 -6.89 -17.24 -9.65
CA ILE A 102 -6.13 -18.22 -8.87
C ILE A 102 -7.06 -19.27 -8.29
N ARG A 103 -6.55 -20.49 -8.18
CA ARG A 103 -7.18 -21.55 -7.39
C ARG A 103 -6.28 -21.87 -6.21
N ILE A 104 -6.90 -22.01 -5.06
CA ILE A 104 -6.21 -22.44 -3.84
C ILE A 104 -6.88 -23.71 -3.39
N ASP A 105 -6.10 -24.77 -3.22
CA ASP A 105 -6.58 -26.10 -2.86
C ASP A 105 -7.72 -26.59 -3.77
N GLY A 106 -7.58 -26.32 -5.08
CA GLY A 106 -8.54 -26.74 -6.09
C GLY A 106 -9.80 -25.92 -6.17
N THR A 107 -9.93 -24.85 -5.41
CA THR A 107 -11.10 -23.98 -5.37
C THR A 107 -10.75 -22.59 -5.86
N ASP A 108 -11.61 -22.01 -6.69
CA ASP A 108 -11.42 -20.62 -7.16
C ASP A 108 -11.38 -19.67 -5.96
N PHE A 109 -10.39 -18.80 -5.95
CA PHE A 109 -10.19 -17.83 -4.88
C PHE A 109 -10.33 -16.42 -5.45
N ALA A 110 -11.58 -15.97 -5.51
CA ALA A 110 -11.88 -14.66 -6.08
C ALA A 110 -11.36 -13.53 -5.19
N PHE A 111 -11.03 -12.40 -5.82
CA PHE A 111 -10.65 -11.20 -5.08
C PHE A 111 -11.89 -10.60 -4.42
N THR A 112 -11.91 -10.65 -3.09
CA THR A 112 -12.85 -9.93 -2.23
C THR A 112 -12.09 -9.42 -1.03
N GLU A 113 -12.57 -8.36 -0.39
CA GLU A 113 -11.95 -7.90 0.87
C GLU A 113 -11.91 -9.00 1.92
N ALA A 114 -12.98 -9.78 2.03
CA ALA A 114 -13.05 -10.88 2.99
C ALA A 114 -11.98 -11.95 2.71
N ASN A 115 -11.80 -12.33 1.45
CA ASN A 115 -10.79 -13.31 1.07
C ASN A 115 -9.38 -12.77 1.30
N ALA A 116 -9.13 -11.51 0.95
CA ALA A 116 -7.84 -10.88 1.18
C ALA A 116 -7.52 -10.80 2.68
N ARG A 117 -8.50 -10.43 3.48
CA ARG A 117 -8.33 -10.36 4.93
C ARG A 117 -8.06 -11.73 5.54
N MET A 118 -8.83 -12.72 5.14
CA MET A 118 -8.63 -14.10 5.61
C MET A 118 -7.22 -14.60 5.27
N LEU A 119 -6.76 -14.32 4.06
CA LEU A 119 -5.42 -14.74 3.63
C LEU A 119 -4.31 -14.06 4.44
N LEU A 120 -4.44 -12.75 4.67
CA LEU A 120 -3.37 -11.94 5.24
C LEU A 120 -3.35 -11.94 6.78
N GLU A 121 -4.47 -12.19 7.44
CA GLU A 121 -4.54 -12.11 8.91
C GLU A 121 -3.93 -13.33 9.62
N ASP A 122 -3.81 -14.46 8.94
CA ASP A 122 -3.24 -15.64 9.57
C ASP A 122 -1.73 -15.47 9.78
N PRO A 123 -1.24 -15.61 11.03
CA PRO A 123 0.20 -15.51 11.30
C PRO A 123 1.06 -16.48 10.50
N LYS A 124 0.51 -17.61 10.09
CA LYS A 124 1.23 -18.60 9.26
C LYS A 124 1.56 -18.07 7.87
N ARG A 125 0.84 -17.05 7.42
CA ARG A 125 1.01 -16.44 6.11
C ARG A 125 1.60 -15.02 6.18
N VAL A 126 2.30 -14.72 7.26
CA VAL A 126 2.92 -13.42 7.48
C VAL A 126 3.88 -13.02 6.35
N GLY A 127 4.47 -14.00 5.68
CA GLY A 127 5.38 -13.73 4.55
C GLY A 127 4.70 -13.03 3.37
N VAL A 128 3.43 -13.35 3.11
CA VAL A 128 2.66 -12.70 2.05
C VAL A 128 2.36 -11.24 2.43
N LEU A 129 1.97 -11.02 3.67
CA LEU A 129 1.76 -9.66 4.19
C LEU A 129 3.05 -8.83 4.11
N ALA A 130 4.18 -9.41 4.50
CA ALA A 130 5.48 -8.75 4.43
C ALA A 130 5.84 -8.36 2.99
N GLN A 131 5.62 -9.24 2.02
CA GLN A 131 5.85 -8.94 0.61
C GLN A 131 5.03 -7.74 0.16
N ALA A 132 3.74 -7.71 0.51
CA ALA A 132 2.85 -6.62 0.15
C ALA A 132 3.29 -5.30 0.78
N MET A 133 3.67 -5.32 2.05
CA MET A 133 4.14 -4.13 2.76
C MET A 133 5.43 -3.59 2.14
N GLU A 134 6.38 -4.45 1.83
CA GLU A 134 7.63 -4.06 1.16
C GLU A 134 7.37 -3.48 -0.21
N PHE A 135 6.48 -4.10 -0.97
CA PHE A 135 6.10 -3.61 -2.31
C PHE A 135 5.52 -2.21 -2.24
N LEU A 136 4.61 -1.97 -1.30
CA LEU A 136 3.99 -0.65 -1.11
C LEU A 136 4.97 0.41 -0.62
N ALA A 137 5.97 0.02 0.15
CA ALA A 137 6.98 0.94 0.67
C ALA A 137 8.04 1.30 -0.38
N ALA A 138 8.21 0.52 -1.43
CA ALA A 138 9.24 0.75 -2.44
C ALA A 138 8.77 1.76 -3.49
N ASP A 139 9.43 2.90 -3.57
CA ASP A 139 9.12 3.93 -4.58
C ASP A 139 9.20 3.39 -6.00
N SER A 140 10.15 2.48 -6.25
CA SER A 140 10.34 1.86 -7.55
C SER A 140 9.13 1.05 -8.04
N SER A 141 8.29 0.56 -7.11
CA SER A 141 7.10 -0.22 -7.45
C SER A 141 6.09 0.60 -8.26
N PHE A 142 6.04 1.92 -8.04
CA PHE A 142 5.08 2.82 -8.67
C PHE A 142 5.73 3.78 -9.65
N THR A 143 6.97 3.53 -10.02
CA THR A 143 7.65 4.31 -11.04
C THR A 143 7.22 3.80 -12.41
N LYS A 144 6.78 4.73 -13.28
CA LYS A 144 6.52 4.39 -14.68
C LYS A 144 7.83 4.00 -15.34
N ARG A 145 7.87 2.79 -15.87
CA ARG A 145 9.01 2.30 -16.61
C ARG A 145 8.78 2.53 -18.10
N SER A 146 9.86 2.83 -18.79
CA SER A 146 9.83 2.85 -20.26
C SER A 146 9.43 1.45 -20.75
N GLU A 147 8.46 1.42 -21.66
CA GLU A 147 8.01 0.18 -22.30
C GLU A 147 8.97 -0.33 -23.37
N ALA A 148 10.19 0.14 -23.39
CA ALA A 148 11.18 -0.21 -24.39
C ALA A 148 11.73 -1.62 -24.21
N ILE A 149 10.88 -2.54 -23.86
CA ILE A 149 11.36 -3.91 -23.66
C ILE A 149 10.62 -4.84 -24.57
#